data_1d6831c50f0545cca6571a8c84cd26c4
#
_entry.id   1d6831c50f0545cca6571a8c84cd26c4
#
_cell.length_a   1.000
_cell.length_b   1.000
_cell.length_c   1.000
_cell.angle_alpha   90.00
_cell.angle_beta   90.00
_cell.angle_gamma   90.00
#
_symmetry.space_group_name_H-M   'P 1'
#
loop_
_entity.id
_entity.type
_entity.pdbx_description
1 polymer ?
#
loop_
_entity_poly.entity_id
_entity_poly.type
_entity_poly.pdbx_seq_one_letter_code
_entity_poly.pdbx_strand_id
1 'polypeptide(L)'
;TGGFPGGGGFGGHPGFGGMPGGGGFGGQDFREPPQKQRKKAPKIEQTLRLSLEELFYGTQKNFSVTRKVIRNGRQESVQETLPIDVKPGWKSGTKITFQEKGDETPTTIAADIVFTLEQKPHPQFEREGNDLVKTVKVDLNEALLGTSFSVYTLDGKAMDVKVDDIISPTFVKVLPGEGMPLSKSPGERGDLKIKFHIRFPKSLGDDQRNALRDALAGATY
;
A
#
# COMPACT_ATOMS: atom_id res chain seq x y z
N THR A 1 -45.46 -3.47 -28.89
CA THR A 1 -46.10 -3.24 -30.16
C THR A 1 -45.08 -3.06 -31.25
N GLY A 2 -44.95 -4.05 -32.00
CA GLY A 2 -45.19 -4.20 -33.41
C GLY A 2 -43.93 -3.88 -34.21
N GLY A 3 -43.42 -4.61 -35.13
CA GLY A 3 -43.85 -5.68 -35.93
C GLY A 3 -42.86 -5.79 -37.06
N PHE A 4 -42.50 -7.01 -37.41
CA PHE A 4 -41.98 -7.41 -38.73
C PHE A 4 -42.93 -7.02 -39.86
N PRO A 5 -42.56 -7.03 -41.15
CA PRO A 5 -42.03 -8.12 -41.96
C PRO A 5 -41.05 -7.63 -43.08
N GLY A 6 -40.25 -8.37 -43.81
CA GLY A 6 -40.51 -9.54 -44.58
C GLY A 6 -40.16 -9.36 -46.04
N GLY A 7 -39.59 -10.39 -46.65
CA GLY A 7 -39.73 -10.70 -48.07
C GLY A 7 -38.55 -10.28 -48.96
N GLY A 8 -37.80 -11.18 -49.52
CA GLY A 8 -38.08 -12.08 -50.63
C GLY A 8 -37.43 -11.50 -51.90
N GLY A 9 -36.71 -12.15 -52.71
CA GLY A 9 -36.71 -13.34 -53.36
C GLY A 9 -35.86 -13.28 -54.64
N PHE A 10 -35.39 -14.43 -55.00
CA PHE A 10 -35.29 -15.06 -56.33
C PHE A 10 -34.45 -14.48 -57.49
N GLY A 11 -33.69 -15.42 -57.98
CA GLY A 11 -33.49 -15.66 -59.43
C GLY A 11 -32.03 -15.43 -59.83
N GLY A 12 -31.27 -16.34 -60.30
CA GLY A 12 -31.48 -17.48 -61.16
C GLY A 12 -30.50 -17.41 -62.32
N HIS A 13 -29.56 -18.33 -62.33
CA HIS A 13 -28.91 -19.03 -63.46
C HIS A 13 -28.77 -18.37 -64.86
N PRO A 14 -28.00 -19.01 -65.78
CA PRO A 14 -26.69 -19.68 -65.78
C PRO A 14 -25.91 -19.28 -67.06
N GLY A 15 -24.71 -19.78 -67.17
CA GLY A 15 -24.21 -19.88 -68.56
C GLY A 15 -22.69 -19.86 -68.71
N PHE A 16 -22.19 -21.02 -68.87
CA PHE A 16 -21.40 -21.50 -70.01
C PHE A 16 -20.05 -20.82 -70.37
N GLY A 17 -19.01 -21.62 -70.33
CA GLY A 17 -18.16 -21.73 -71.53
C GLY A 17 -16.68 -21.45 -71.34
N GLY A 18 -15.90 -22.50 -71.38
CA GLY A 18 -14.74 -22.51 -72.25
C GLY A 18 -13.35 -22.24 -71.66
N MET A 19 -12.71 -23.27 -71.25
CA MET A 19 -11.34 -23.76 -71.56
C MET A 19 -10.29 -22.82 -72.20
N PRO A 20 -9.04 -23.30 -72.26
CA PRO A 20 -8.00 -23.53 -71.25
C PRO A 20 -6.70 -22.83 -71.68
N GLY A 21 -5.75 -22.78 -70.82
CA GLY A 21 -4.42 -22.62 -71.29
C GLY A 21 -3.55 -21.61 -70.53
N GLY A 22 -2.45 -22.10 -70.10
CA GLY A 22 -1.31 -21.24 -69.86
C GLY A 22 -0.74 -21.25 -68.45
N GLY A 23 0.29 -22.04 -68.31
CA GLY A 23 1.24 -22.13 -67.24
C GLY A 23 1.41 -20.88 -66.40
N GLY A 24 1.15 -21.02 -65.13
CA GLY A 24 1.44 -20.02 -64.15
C GLY A 24 2.46 -20.59 -63.18
N PHE A 25 3.55 -19.95 -63.16
CA PHE A 25 4.64 -20.10 -62.21
C PHE A 25 4.12 -20.18 -60.79
N GLY A 26 4.60 -21.22 -60.07
CA GLY A 26 4.37 -21.38 -58.64
C GLY A 26 4.87 -20.17 -57.85
N GLY A 27 3.95 -19.37 -57.41
CA GLY A 27 4.16 -18.46 -56.30
C GLY A 27 4.28 -19.32 -55.05
N GLN A 28 5.53 -19.51 -54.62
CA GLN A 28 5.74 -20.02 -53.27
C GLN A 28 5.24 -18.91 -52.33
N ASP A 29 4.04 -19.14 -51.79
CA ASP A 29 3.58 -18.43 -50.63
C ASP A 29 4.57 -18.73 -49.49
N PHE A 30 5.57 -17.86 -49.34
CA PHE A 30 6.35 -17.78 -48.12
C PHE A 30 5.40 -17.27 -47.03
N ARG A 31 4.55 -18.16 -46.54
CA ARG A 31 3.90 -17.96 -45.25
C ARG A 31 4.99 -17.94 -44.23
N GLU A 32 5.35 -16.74 -43.77
CA GLU A 32 6.16 -16.59 -42.55
C GLU A 32 5.55 -17.51 -41.49
N PRO A 33 6.34 -18.40 -40.88
CA PRO A 33 5.81 -19.26 -39.84
C PRO A 33 5.22 -18.36 -38.76
N PRO A 34 4.01 -18.67 -38.21
CA PRO A 34 3.40 -17.83 -37.21
C PRO A 34 4.38 -17.66 -36.06
N GLN A 35 4.86 -16.42 -35.87
CA GLN A 35 5.71 -16.09 -34.73
C GLN A 35 4.95 -16.51 -33.48
N LYS A 36 5.39 -17.60 -32.85
CA LYS A 36 4.85 -18.05 -31.57
C LYS A 36 4.98 -16.87 -30.60
N GLN A 37 3.86 -16.24 -30.28
CA GLN A 37 3.82 -15.16 -29.29
C GLN A 37 4.44 -15.71 -27.99
N ARG A 38 5.58 -15.12 -27.61
CA ARG A 38 6.26 -15.48 -26.37
C ARG A 38 5.32 -15.18 -25.22
N LYS A 39 5.04 -16.16 -24.38
CA LYS A 39 4.25 -15.96 -23.17
C LYS A 39 5.10 -15.23 -22.13
N LYS A 40 4.49 -14.29 -21.40
CA LYS A 40 5.17 -13.62 -20.30
C LYS A 40 5.32 -14.57 -19.12
N ALA A 41 6.49 -14.56 -18.49
CA ALA A 41 6.74 -15.34 -17.28
C ALA A 41 5.89 -14.79 -16.10
N PRO A 42 5.54 -15.62 -15.10
CA PRO A 42 4.79 -15.20 -13.94
C PRO A 42 5.58 -14.13 -13.16
N LYS A 43 4.86 -13.15 -12.61
CA LYS A 43 5.46 -12.05 -11.84
C LYS A 43 6.21 -12.55 -10.61
N ILE A 44 7.30 -11.88 -10.27
CA ILE A 44 8.10 -12.12 -9.07
C ILE A 44 7.67 -11.10 -8.01
N GLU A 45 7.15 -11.56 -6.88
CA GLU A 45 6.71 -10.68 -5.80
C GLU A 45 7.81 -10.58 -4.73
N GLN A 46 8.11 -9.34 -4.32
CA GLN A 46 9.10 -9.01 -3.30
C GLN A 46 8.46 -8.08 -2.26
N THR A 47 8.86 -8.20 -1.01
CA THR A 47 8.38 -7.33 0.07
C THR A 47 9.39 -6.24 0.36
N LEU A 48 8.93 -4.98 0.30
CA LEU A 48 9.70 -3.80 0.67
C LEU A 48 9.30 -3.35 2.08
N ARG A 49 10.13 -3.65 3.08
CA ARG A 49 9.88 -3.30 4.48
C ARG A 49 10.48 -1.94 4.81
N LEU A 50 9.63 -0.99 5.18
CA LEU A 50 10.00 0.38 5.51
C LEU A 50 9.60 0.74 6.94
N SER A 51 10.39 1.60 7.58
CA SER A 51 10.06 2.17 8.87
C SER A 51 8.99 3.27 8.73
N LEU A 52 8.42 3.67 9.85
CA LEU A 52 7.40 4.73 9.88
C LEU A 52 8.00 6.08 9.46
N GLU A 53 9.24 6.35 9.86
CA GLU A 53 9.99 7.55 9.49
C GLU A 53 10.31 7.60 8.01
N GLU A 54 10.71 6.46 7.41
CA GLU A 54 10.95 6.36 5.97
C GLU A 54 9.68 6.64 5.16
N LEU A 55 8.51 6.24 5.69
CA LEU A 55 7.21 6.56 5.09
C LEU A 55 6.76 7.99 5.36
N PHE A 56 7.26 8.60 6.42
CA PHE A 56 6.95 9.99 6.77
C PHE A 56 7.71 10.99 5.91
N TYR A 57 9.03 10.82 5.81
CA TYR A 57 9.87 11.74 5.03
C TYR A 57 9.96 11.38 3.55
N GLY A 58 9.64 10.13 3.20
CA GLY A 58 10.02 9.55 1.94
C GLY A 58 11.48 9.08 1.95
N THR A 59 11.82 8.18 1.06
CA THR A 59 13.19 7.66 0.95
C THR A 59 13.41 7.05 -0.42
N GLN A 60 14.67 7.02 -0.87
CA GLN A 60 15.06 6.26 -2.05
C GLN A 60 15.74 4.95 -1.61
N LYS A 61 15.26 3.83 -2.12
CA LYS A 61 15.86 2.51 -1.90
C LYS A 61 16.36 1.94 -3.22
N ASN A 62 17.58 1.44 -3.20
CA ASN A 62 18.19 0.79 -4.35
C ASN A 62 18.21 -0.72 -4.14
N PHE A 63 17.55 -1.45 -5.03
CA PHE A 63 17.54 -2.91 -5.03
C PHE A 63 18.42 -3.46 -6.13
N SER A 64 19.44 -4.23 -5.77
CA SER A 64 20.26 -4.96 -6.74
C SER A 64 19.59 -6.30 -7.06
N VAL A 65 19.25 -6.47 -8.33
CA VAL A 65 18.66 -7.70 -8.86
C VAL A 65 19.67 -8.34 -9.79
N THR A 66 20.01 -9.60 -9.56
CA THR A 66 20.78 -10.40 -10.50
C THR A 66 19.80 -11.17 -11.37
N ARG A 67 19.81 -10.90 -12.67
CA ARG A 67 18.92 -11.55 -13.63
C ARG A 67 19.68 -12.16 -14.80
N LYS A 68 19.11 -13.18 -15.39
CA LYS A 68 19.63 -13.82 -16.59
C LYS A 68 19.04 -13.13 -17.81
N VAL A 69 19.89 -12.67 -18.70
CA VAL A 69 19.50 -12.04 -19.96
C VAL A 69 20.07 -12.84 -21.14
N ILE A 70 19.42 -12.75 -22.28
CA ILE A 70 19.91 -13.39 -23.51
C ILE A 70 20.60 -12.37 -24.39
N ARG A 71 21.91 -12.51 -24.55
CA ARG A 71 22.72 -11.69 -25.47
C ARG A 71 23.39 -12.60 -26.49
N ASN A 72 23.25 -12.27 -27.77
CA ASN A 72 23.85 -13.04 -28.89
C ASN A 72 23.55 -14.55 -28.80
N GLY A 73 22.31 -14.93 -28.37
CA GLY A 73 21.91 -16.31 -28.23
C GLY A 73 22.49 -17.07 -27.02
N ARG A 74 23.25 -16.38 -26.15
CA ARG A 74 23.81 -16.94 -24.93
C ARG A 74 23.15 -16.30 -23.71
N GLN A 75 22.97 -17.09 -22.65
CA GLN A 75 22.44 -16.60 -21.39
C GLN A 75 23.60 -16.06 -20.53
N GLU A 76 23.46 -14.82 -20.10
CA GLU A 76 24.43 -14.11 -19.26
C GLU A 76 23.73 -13.64 -17.97
N SER A 77 24.46 -13.63 -16.86
CA SER A 77 23.98 -13.03 -15.61
C SER A 77 24.37 -11.56 -15.55
N VAL A 78 23.39 -10.69 -15.38
CA VAL A 78 23.58 -9.25 -15.28
C VAL A 78 23.01 -8.77 -13.93
N GLN A 79 23.79 -7.95 -13.24
CA GLN A 79 23.32 -7.26 -12.04
C GLN A 79 22.78 -5.88 -12.46
N GLU A 80 21.55 -5.60 -12.05
CA GLU A 80 20.87 -4.34 -12.32
C GLU A 80 20.37 -3.74 -10.99
N THR A 81 20.53 -2.43 -10.82
CA THR A 81 20.01 -1.72 -9.65
C THR A 81 18.69 -1.06 -10.01
N LEU A 82 17.65 -1.39 -9.26
CA LEU A 82 16.32 -0.82 -9.41
C LEU A 82 16.09 0.24 -8.31
N PRO A 83 16.03 1.53 -8.66
CA PRO A 83 15.73 2.58 -7.71
C PRO A 83 14.23 2.61 -7.41
N ILE A 84 13.87 2.67 -6.15
CA ILE A 84 12.49 2.82 -5.68
C ILE A 84 12.41 4.14 -4.91
N ASP A 85 11.70 5.11 -5.47
CA ASP A 85 11.43 6.39 -4.83
C ASP A 85 10.13 6.27 -4.01
N VAL A 86 10.28 6.12 -2.71
CA VAL A 86 9.16 6.05 -1.77
C VAL A 86 8.71 7.46 -1.44
N LYS A 87 7.48 7.79 -1.81
CA LYS A 87 6.91 9.11 -1.54
C LYS A 87 6.34 9.16 -0.11
N PRO A 88 6.40 10.35 0.54
CA PRO A 88 5.77 10.55 1.84
C PRO A 88 4.30 10.10 1.86
N GLY A 89 3.89 9.48 2.94
CA GLY A 89 2.51 9.06 3.15
C GLY A 89 2.09 7.76 2.48
N TRP A 90 2.95 7.09 1.72
CA TRP A 90 2.61 5.79 1.14
C TRP A 90 2.16 4.80 2.22
N LYS A 91 1.24 3.89 1.84
CA LYS A 91 0.61 2.92 2.76
C LYS A 91 1.09 1.51 2.48
N SER A 92 1.00 0.66 3.49
CA SER A 92 1.19 -0.78 3.30
C SER A 92 0.27 -1.31 2.20
N GLY A 93 0.76 -2.28 1.42
CA GLY A 93 0.06 -2.81 0.26
C GLY A 93 0.27 -2.01 -1.04
N THR A 94 0.98 -0.86 -1.00
CA THR A 94 1.38 -0.15 -2.23
C THR A 94 2.28 -1.05 -3.06
N LYS A 95 1.96 -1.20 -4.35
CA LYS A 95 2.72 -2.03 -5.29
C LYS A 95 3.48 -1.17 -6.29
N ILE A 96 4.74 -1.50 -6.46
CA ILE A 96 5.64 -0.88 -7.44
C ILE A 96 6.08 -1.98 -8.40
N THR A 97 5.79 -1.81 -9.69
CA THR A 97 6.07 -2.81 -10.71
C THR A 97 7.21 -2.36 -11.62
N PHE A 98 8.24 -3.15 -11.69
CA PHE A 98 9.31 -3.03 -12.67
C PHE A 98 9.06 -4.06 -13.77
N GLN A 99 8.68 -3.57 -14.93
CA GLN A 99 8.35 -4.42 -16.07
C GLN A 99 9.59 -5.11 -16.63
N GLU A 100 9.47 -6.41 -16.90
CA GLU A 100 10.47 -7.23 -17.59
C GLU A 100 11.87 -7.21 -16.94
N LYS A 101 11.91 -7.10 -15.61
CA LYS A 101 13.17 -7.11 -14.83
C LYS A 101 13.52 -8.47 -14.22
N GLY A 102 12.75 -9.51 -14.51
CA GLY A 102 13.07 -10.89 -14.19
C GLY A 102 14.00 -11.55 -15.21
N ASP A 103 14.15 -12.87 -15.10
CA ASP A 103 14.97 -13.69 -15.99
C ASP A 103 14.38 -13.79 -17.40
N GLU A 104 15.21 -13.67 -18.42
CA GLU A 104 14.85 -13.90 -19.81
C GLU A 104 15.12 -15.35 -20.20
N THR A 105 14.23 -15.91 -21.04
CA THR A 105 14.42 -17.21 -21.68
C THR A 105 14.18 -17.07 -23.20
N PRO A 106 14.67 -18.01 -24.02
CA PRO A 106 14.42 -17.97 -25.47
C PRO A 106 12.92 -18.02 -25.82
N THR A 107 12.10 -18.59 -24.94
CA THR A 107 10.69 -18.90 -25.23
C THR A 107 9.70 -18.02 -24.45
N THR A 108 10.16 -17.27 -23.44
CA THR A 108 9.29 -16.43 -22.61
C THR A 108 9.80 -15.00 -22.52
N ILE A 109 8.89 -14.05 -22.41
CA ILE A 109 9.19 -12.66 -22.03
C ILE A 109 9.53 -12.65 -20.54
N ALA A 110 10.51 -11.81 -20.15
CA ALA A 110 10.92 -11.69 -18.75
C ALA A 110 9.76 -11.35 -17.83
N ALA A 111 9.80 -11.87 -16.61
CA ALA A 111 8.82 -11.59 -15.57
C ALA A 111 8.88 -10.11 -15.13
N ASP A 112 7.76 -9.60 -14.65
CA ASP A 112 7.75 -8.35 -13.89
C ASP A 112 8.19 -8.62 -12.45
N ILE A 113 8.92 -7.68 -11.86
CA ILE A 113 9.21 -7.69 -10.44
C ILE A 113 8.26 -6.70 -9.77
N VAL A 114 7.47 -7.18 -8.80
CA VAL A 114 6.49 -6.39 -8.06
C VAL A 114 6.94 -6.28 -6.61
N PHE A 115 7.28 -5.06 -6.18
CA PHE A 115 7.54 -4.77 -4.78
C PHE A 115 6.24 -4.38 -4.09
N THR A 116 5.89 -5.08 -3.01
CA THR A 116 4.75 -4.74 -2.14
C THR A 116 5.30 -4.12 -0.87
N LEU A 117 4.86 -2.91 -0.56
CA LEU A 117 5.27 -2.18 0.62
C LEU A 117 4.66 -2.79 1.88
N GLU A 118 5.49 -3.00 2.89
CA GLU A 118 5.11 -3.42 4.24
C GLU A 118 5.71 -2.45 5.26
N GLN A 119 4.89 -1.93 6.16
CA GLN A 119 5.36 -1.07 7.24
C GLN A 119 5.91 -1.92 8.39
N LYS A 120 7.10 -1.58 8.88
CA LYS A 120 7.66 -2.18 10.10
C LYS A 120 6.89 -1.68 11.33
N PRO A 121 6.73 -2.52 12.37
CA PRO A 121 6.22 -2.07 13.66
C PRO A 121 7.09 -0.93 14.21
N HIS A 122 6.44 0.06 14.84
CA HIS A 122 7.15 1.17 15.51
C HIS A 122 6.95 1.08 17.03
N PRO A 123 7.99 1.35 17.86
CA PRO A 123 7.92 1.14 19.31
C PRO A 123 6.96 2.09 20.04
N GLN A 124 6.66 3.25 19.48
CA GLN A 124 5.87 4.28 20.14
C GLN A 124 4.57 4.64 19.41
N PHE A 125 4.48 4.35 18.13
CA PHE A 125 3.35 4.75 17.29
C PHE A 125 2.73 3.57 16.56
N GLU A 126 1.42 3.57 16.49
CA GLU A 126 0.65 2.76 15.56
C GLU A 126 0.08 3.67 14.47
N ARG A 127 0.02 3.19 13.25
CA ARG A 127 -0.52 3.96 12.14
C ARG A 127 -1.95 3.51 11.84
N GLU A 128 -2.91 4.43 11.94
CA GLU A 128 -4.29 4.24 11.53
C GLU A 128 -4.58 5.09 10.27
N GLY A 129 -4.34 4.53 9.10
CA GLY A 129 -4.53 5.25 7.84
C GLY A 129 -3.54 6.39 7.62
N ASN A 130 -3.95 7.63 7.83
CA ASN A 130 -3.10 8.82 7.80
C ASN A 130 -2.79 9.31 9.22
N ASP A 131 -3.50 8.81 10.23
CA ASP A 131 -3.30 9.20 11.60
C ASP A 131 -2.24 8.34 12.29
N LEU A 132 -1.65 8.90 13.33
CA LEU A 132 -0.77 8.19 14.25
C LEU A 132 -1.48 8.03 15.58
N VAL A 133 -1.31 6.89 16.22
CA VAL A 133 -1.81 6.60 17.55
C VAL A 133 -0.65 6.37 18.49
N LYS A 134 -0.67 7.06 19.61
CA LYS A 134 0.31 6.91 20.70
C LYS A 134 -0.39 6.61 21.98
N THR A 135 0.01 5.56 22.71
CA THR A 135 -0.54 5.24 24.01
C THR A 135 0.35 5.81 25.12
N VAL A 136 -0.25 6.63 25.97
CA VAL A 136 0.42 7.24 27.15
C VAL A 136 -0.13 6.57 28.41
N LYS A 137 0.77 6.25 29.34
CA LYS A 137 0.40 5.68 30.63
C LYS A 137 0.20 6.82 31.63
N VAL A 138 -0.96 6.84 32.27
CA VAL A 138 -1.31 7.81 33.34
C VAL A 138 -1.77 7.06 34.57
N ASP A 139 -1.57 7.63 35.74
CA ASP A 139 -2.10 7.07 36.97
C ASP A 139 -3.59 7.45 37.16
N LEU A 140 -4.31 6.68 37.96
CA LEU A 140 -5.75 6.93 38.17
C LEU A 140 -6.04 8.34 38.73
N ASN A 141 -5.17 8.85 39.60
CA ASN A 141 -5.30 10.21 40.13
C ASN A 141 -5.12 11.27 39.02
N GLU A 142 -4.14 11.08 38.12
CA GLU A 142 -3.95 11.95 36.96
C GLU A 142 -5.12 11.87 35.99
N ALA A 143 -5.71 10.68 35.83
CA ALA A 143 -6.88 10.49 34.98
C ALA A 143 -8.13 11.19 35.52
N LEU A 144 -8.26 11.29 36.84
CA LEU A 144 -9.40 11.95 37.48
C LEU A 144 -9.24 13.45 37.70
N LEU A 145 -8.01 13.91 37.96
CA LEU A 145 -7.72 15.28 38.34
C LEU A 145 -7.16 16.13 37.19
N GLY A 146 -6.92 15.51 36.06
CA GLY A 146 -6.20 16.12 34.94
C GLY A 146 -4.70 15.88 35.01
N THR A 147 -4.04 16.04 33.88
CA THR A 147 -2.60 15.82 33.75
C THR A 147 -1.98 16.71 32.67
N SER A 148 -0.69 16.94 32.77
CA SER A 148 0.11 17.58 31.72
C SER A 148 1.36 16.77 31.49
N PHE A 149 1.71 16.56 30.22
CA PHE A 149 2.88 15.79 29.83
C PHE A 149 3.39 16.25 28.46
N SER A 150 4.65 15.99 28.17
CA SER A 150 5.23 16.26 26.85
C SER A 150 5.21 15.00 26.00
N VAL A 151 4.80 15.13 24.74
CA VAL A 151 4.91 14.08 23.73
C VAL A 151 5.88 14.50 22.64
N TYR A 152 6.66 13.55 22.16
CA TYR A 152 7.42 13.74 20.94
C TYR A 152 6.62 13.20 19.77
N THR A 153 6.48 14.01 18.74
CA THR A 153 5.89 13.62 17.46
C THR A 153 6.86 12.75 16.65
N LEU A 154 6.43 12.20 15.53
CA LEU A 154 7.28 11.35 14.71
C LEU A 154 8.47 12.11 14.08
N ASP A 155 8.30 13.40 13.84
CA ASP A 155 9.36 14.30 13.36
C ASP A 155 10.26 14.85 14.49
N GLY A 156 10.08 14.37 15.74
CA GLY A 156 10.92 14.71 16.88
C GLY A 156 10.57 16.03 17.55
N LYS A 157 9.49 16.71 17.16
CA LYS A 157 9.01 17.93 17.80
C LYS A 157 8.43 17.61 19.18
N ALA A 158 8.86 18.30 20.22
CA ALA A 158 8.25 18.22 21.55
C ALA A 158 6.98 19.06 21.60
N MET A 159 5.90 18.51 22.12
CA MET A 159 4.63 19.19 22.33
C MET A 159 4.14 18.95 23.76
N ASP A 160 3.81 20.04 24.45
CA ASP A 160 3.19 19.96 25.77
C ASP A 160 1.67 19.79 25.61
N VAL A 161 1.16 18.74 26.18
CA VAL A 161 -0.26 18.37 26.13
C VAL A 161 -0.84 18.47 27.53
N LYS A 162 -1.86 19.32 27.67
CA LYS A 162 -2.63 19.45 28.88
C LYS A 162 -4.02 18.85 28.68
N VAL A 163 -4.45 18.05 29.65
CA VAL A 163 -5.80 17.47 29.70
C VAL A 163 -6.39 17.81 31.05
N ASP A 164 -7.36 18.69 31.04
CA ASP A 164 -8.10 19.11 32.26
C ASP A 164 -9.39 18.29 32.46
N ASP A 165 -9.81 17.57 31.42
CA ASP A 165 -10.99 16.69 31.45
C ASP A 165 -10.67 15.37 32.15
N ILE A 166 -11.71 14.70 32.67
CA ILE A 166 -11.57 13.34 33.16
C ILE A 166 -11.22 12.40 32.03
N ILE A 167 -10.12 11.70 32.17
CA ILE A 167 -9.63 10.72 31.19
C ILE A 167 -10.35 9.38 31.44
N SER A 168 -11.38 9.11 30.65
CA SER A 168 -12.02 7.80 30.63
C SER A 168 -11.20 6.77 29.83
N PRO A 169 -11.47 5.47 29.94
CA PRO A 169 -10.79 4.45 29.14
C PRO A 169 -10.94 4.61 27.62
N THR A 170 -11.96 5.33 27.19
CA THR A 170 -12.25 5.62 25.78
C THR A 170 -11.84 7.02 25.35
N PHE A 171 -11.33 7.83 26.27
CA PHE A 171 -10.91 9.19 25.98
C PHE A 171 -9.71 9.21 25.03
N VAL A 172 -9.78 10.06 24.01
CA VAL A 172 -8.71 10.26 23.02
C VAL A 172 -8.45 11.76 22.89
N LYS A 173 -7.23 12.18 23.14
CA LYS A 173 -6.78 13.54 22.83
C LYS A 173 -6.25 13.60 21.42
N VAL A 174 -6.78 14.46 20.59
CA VAL A 174 -6.36 14.64 19.20
C VAL A 174 -5.46 15.87 19.09
N LEU A 175 -4.31 15.70 18.46
CA LEU A 175 -3.40 16.77 18.06
C LEU A 175 -3.45 16.88 16.53
N PRO A 176 -4.14 17.90 16.00
CA PRO A 176 -4.36 18.02 14.56
C PRO A 176 -3.05 18.27 13.79
N GLY A 177 -2.91 17.63 12.62
CA GLY A 177 -1.78 17.85 11.73
C GLY A 177 -0.44 17.25 12.18
N GLU A 178 -0.43 16.44 13.25
CA GLU A 178 0.80 15.81 13.75
C GLU A 178 0.86 14.29 13.42
N GLY A 179 0.05 13.86 12.46
CA GLY A 179 0.03 12.50 11.89
C GLY A 179 0.93 12.34 10.67
N MET A 180 0.63 11.32 9.88
CA MET A 180 1.35 10.99 8.64
C MET A 180 1.03 11.95 7.51
N PRO A 181 1.97 12.25 6.61
CA PRO A 181 1.69 13.02 5.41
C PRO A 181 0.63 12.35 4.53
N LEU A 182 -0.20 13.16 3.88
CA LEU A 182 -1.16 12.69 2.91
C LEU A 182 -0.50 12.58 1.53
N SER A 183 -0.39 11.36 0.99
CA SER A 183 0.26 11.15 -0.31
C SER A 183 -0.45 11.84 -1.48
N LYS A 184 -1.76 12.17 -1.34
CA LYS A 184 -2.56 12.84 -2.36
C LYS A 184 -2.59 14.37 -2.22
N SER A 185 -2.28 14.89 -1.04
CA SER A 185 -2.30 16.32 -0.71
C SER A 185 -0.97 16.70 -0.06
N PRO A 186 0.06 17.01 -0.85
CA PRO A 186 1.35 17.42 -0.30
C PRO A 186 1.23 18.64 0.61
N GLY A 187 1.84 18.55 1.79
CA GLY A 187 1.76 19.59 2.83
C GLY A 187 0.67 19.36 3.88
N GLU A 188 -0.31 18.51 3.61
CA GLU A 188 -1.31 18.11 4.61
C GLU A 188 -0.85 16.85 5.36
N ARG A 189 -1.25 16.76 6.63
CA ARG A 189 -0.99 15.62 7.50
C ARG A 189 -2.28 15.16 8.16
N GLY A 190 -2.33 13.90 8.55
CA GLY A 190 -3.34 13.39 9.47
C GLY A 190 -3.10 13.86 10.89
N ASP A 191 -3.77 13.29 11.85
CA ASP A 191 -3.73 13.68 13.24
C ASP A 191 -2.90 12.70 14.09
N LEU A 192 -2.39 13.20 15.21
CA LEU A 192 -1.85 12.35 16.26
C LEU A 192 -2.91 12.16 17.35
N LYS A 193 -3.36 10.92 17.51
CA LYS A 193 -4.33 10.50 18.52
C LYS A 193 -3.60 9.93 19.73
N ILE A 194 -3.82 10.51 20.90
CA ILE A 194 -3.26 10.05 22.15
C ILE A 194 -4.34 9.25 22.87
N LYS A 195 -4.10 7.96 23.00
CA LYS A 195 -4.89 7.04 23.82
C LYS A 195 -4.24 6.90 25.19
N PHE A 196 -5.03 6.68 26.22
CA PHE A 196 -4.54 6.59 27.59
C PHE A 196 -4.67 5.18 28.14
N HIS A 197 -3.60 4.71 28.76
CA HIS A 197 -3.61 3.49 29.55
C HIS A 197 -3.59 3.86 31.02
N ILE A 198 -4.76 3.78 31.68
CA ILE A 198 -4.92 4.18 33.07
C ILE A 198 -4.40 3.06 33.98
N ARG A 199 -3.41 3.40 34.82
CA ARG A 199 -2.85 2.49 35.80
C ARG A 199 -3.62 2.62 37.10
N PHE A 200 -4.22 1.55 37.54
CA PHE A 200 -4.87 1.47 38.85
C PHE A 200 -3.86 1.14 39.94
N PRO A 201 -4.03 1.68 41.17
CA PRO A 201 -3.22 1.27 42.32
C PRO A 201 -3.46 -0.21 42.62
N LYS A 202 -2.42 -0.91 43.04
CA LYS A 202 -2.48 -2.33 43.38
C LYS A 202 -3.21 -2.55 44.74
N SER A 203 -3.13 -1.60 45.65
CA SER A 203 -3.78 -1.63 46.96
C SER A 203 -4.03 -0.22 47.46
N LEU A 204 -4.98 -0.07 48.33
CA LEU A 204 -5.33 1.16 49.05
C LEU A 204 -5.46 0.84 50.54
N GLY A 205 -4.96 1.72 51.40
CA GLY A 205 -5.22 1.70 52.82
C GLY A 205 -6.66 2.12 53.17
N ASP A 206 -7.09 1.86 54.39
CA ASP A 206 -8.49 2.15 54.80
C ASP A 206 -8.81 3.66 54.76
N ASP A 207 -7.88 4.52 55.14
CA ASP A 207 -8.05 5.97 55.08
C ASP A 207 -8.23 6.46 53.63
N GLN A 208 -7.43 5.88 52.70
CA GLN A 208 -7.53 6.21 51.30
C GLN A 208 -8.87 5.75 50.68
N ARG A 209 -9.36 4.58 51.10
CA ARG A 209 -10.67 4.06 50.64
C ARG A 209 -11.80 4.95 51.09
N ASN A 210 -11.76 5.41 52.37
CA ASN A 210 -12.79 6.29 52.93
C ASN A 210 -12.76 7.65 52.23
N ALA A 211 -11.58 8.27 52.06
CA ALA A 211 -11.43 9.53 51.37
C ALA A 211 -11.92 9.48 49.90
N LEU A 212 -11.62 8.40 49.17
CA LEU A 212 -12.14 8.21 47.81
C LEU A 212 -13.67 8.04 47.79
N ARG A 213 -14.23 7.29 48.71
CA ARG A 213 -15.70 7.12 48.83
C ARG A 213 -16.37 8.46 49.03
N ASP A 214 -15.85 9.28 49.94
CA ASP A 214 -16.41 10.59 50.25
C ASP A 214 -16.25 11.57 49.06
N ALA A 215 -15.09 11.56 48.42
CA ALA A 215 -14.84 12.41 47.27
C ALA A 215 -15.71 12.08 46.03
N LEU A 216 -16.04 10.80 45.82
CA LEU A 216 -16.85 10.34 44.71
C LEU A 216 -18.36 10.23 45.03
N ALA A 217 -18.81 10.48 46.27
CA ALA A 217 -20.20 10.35 46.69
C ALA A 217 -21.17 11.29 45.94
N GLY A 218 -20.68 12.39 45.38
CA GLY A 218 -21.48 13.33 44.57
C GLY A 218 -21.15 13.36 43.09
N ALA A 219 -20.34 12.42 42.62
CA ALA A 219 -19.93 12.41 41.20
C ALA A 219 -21.10 11.93 40.31
N THR A 220 -21.20 12.53 39.13
CA THR A 220 -22.14 12.10 38.07
C THR A 220 -21.46 11.11 37.15
N TYR A 221 -22.16 9.99 36.85
CA TYR A 221 -21.65 8.90 36.01
C TYR A 221 -22.32 8.87 34.64
#